data_a214f2e5e3fd49057f74cda28b7bc492
#
_entry.id   a214f2e5e3fd49057f74cda28b7bc492
#
_cell.length_a   1.000
_cell.length_b   1.000
_cell.length_c   1.000
_cell.angle_alpha   90.00
_cell.angle_beta   90.00
_cell.angle_gamma   90.00
#
_symmetry.space_group_name_H-M   'P 1'
#
loop_
_entity.id
_entity.type
_entity.pdbx_description
1 polymer ?
#
loop_
_entity_poly.entity_id
_entity_poly.type
_entity_poly.pdbx_seq_one_letter_code
_entity_poly.pdbx_strand_id
1 'polypeptide(L)'
;MEAIKEKKKVAQDLHDGVLGRMFGVRISLDSLDKVDEAEAAPKRKKYLTELKHIEEDIREISHDLNREKSELINNFIAILNKLFEDQQNTYDAELITSFDSNIKWELVSNAVKINLYRIVQEGLQNCNKYAKADIIKVEFKSENNNLVLTIEDDGIGFNTNKTKNGIGLHNIEYRAKECKGTVTIKSAKGEGTILTIKVPINPNNNLPNNDI
;
A
#
# COMPACT_ATOMS: atom_id res chain seq x y z
N MET A 1 -27.11 -10.82 5.32
CA MET A 1 -26.26 -11.54 4.32
C MET A 1 -24.93 -10.83 4.08
N GLU A 2 -24.87 -9.51 4.09
CA GLU A 2 -23.64 -8.71 3.86
C GLU A 2 -22.58 -8.91 4.94
N ALA A 3 -22.95 -8.86 6.21
CA ALA A 3 -22.04 -9.08 7.35
C ALA A 3 -21.36 -10.47 7.37
N ILE A 4 -22.03 -11.51 6.84
CA ILE A 4 -21.44 -12.85 6.74
C ILE A 4 -20.43 -12.92 5.59
N LYS A 5 -20.68 -12.24 4.48
CA LYS A 5 -19.74 -12.14 3.36
C LYS A 5 -18.49 -11.36 3.77
N GLU A 6 -18.66 -10.32 4.56
CA GLU A 6 -17.56 -9.49 5.06
C GLU A 6 -16.69 -10.22 6.07
N LYS A 7 -17.29 -10.92 7.04
CA LYS A 7 -16.53 -11.80 7.96
C LYS A 7 -15.76 -12.90 7.22
N LYS A 8 -16.35 -13.46 6.16
CA LYS A 8 -15.69 -14.48 5.35
C LYS A 8 -14.52 -13.90 4.55
N LYS A 9 -14.65 -12.67 4.04
CA LYS A 9 -13.58 -11.94 3.34
C LYS A 9 -12.42 -11.63 4.28
N VAL A 10 -12.70 -11.07 5.46
CA VAL A 10 -11.67 -10.79 6.48
C VAL A 10 -10.96 -12.08 6.91
N ALA A 11 -11.69 -13.17 7.10
CA ALA A 11 -11.09 -14.46 7.43
C ALA A 11 -10.20 -14.99 6.29
N GLN A 12 -10.53 -14.71 5.05
CA GLN A 12 -9.75 -15.08 3.88
C GLN A 12 -8.50 -14.21 3.74
N ASP A 13 -8.63 -12.89 3.93
CA ASP A 13 -7.50 -11.94 3.92
C ASP A 13 -6.50 -12.24 5.05
N LEU A 14 -6.97 -12.63 6.24
CA LEU A 14 -6.14 -13.12 7.34
C LEU A 14 -5.44 -14.44 6.99
N HIS A 15 -6.18 -15.37 6.40
CA HIS A 15 -5.64 -16.69 6.09
C HIS A 15 -4.61 -16.64 4.96
N ASP A 16 -4.93 -15.96 3.87
CA ASP A 16 -4.10 -15.98 2.65
C ASP A 16 -2.99 -14.92 2.70
N GLY A 17 -3.26 -13.78 3.33
CA GLY A 17 -2.29 -12.69 3.47
C GLY A 17 -1.36 -12.87 4.68
N VAL A 18 -1.92 -12.85 5.87
CA VAL A 18 -1.14 -12.81 7.12
C VAL A 18 -0.53 -14.16 7.46
N LEU A 19 -1.32 -15.24 7.43
CA LEU A 19 -0.83 -16.58 7.77
C LEU A 19 0.17 -17.10 6.73
N GLY A 20 -0.04 -16.81 5.44
CA GLY A 20 0.90 -17.17 4.38
C GLY A 20 2.27 -16.50 4.57
N ARG A 21 2.29 -15.21 4.91
CA ARG A 21 3.53 -14.46 5.20
C ARG A 21 4.20 -14.96 6.47
N MET A 22 3.45 -15.18 7.56
CA MET A 22 3.97 -15.78 8.79
C MET A 22 4.63 -17.13 8.54
N PHE A 23 3.97 -17.99 7.78
CA PHE A 23 4.51 -19.30 7.43
C PHE A 23 5.81 -19.18 6.62
N GLY A 24 5.85 -18.27 5.63
CA GLY A 24 7.05 -17.99 4.84
C GLY A 24 8.22 -17.48 5.70
N VAL A 25 7.96 -16.56 6.63
CA VAL A 25 8.98 -16.05 7.56
C VAL A 25 9.48 -17.15 8.49
N ARG A 26 8.59 -18.01 9.01
CA ARG A 26 8.97 -19.14 9.86
C ARG A 26 9.90 -20.12 9.14
N ILE A 27 9.53 -20.58 7.93
CA ILE A 27 10.39 -21.47 7.14
C ILE A 27 11.75 -20.81 6.86
N SER A 28 11.73 -19.51 6.56
CA SER A 28 12.97 -18.77 6.28
C SER A 28 13.85 -18.64 7.51
N LEU A 29 13.29 -18.47 8.71
CA LEU A 29 14.03 -18.48 9.98
C LEU A 29 14.60 -19.88 10.27
N ASP A 30 13.79 -20.94 10.13
CA ASP A 30 14.24 -22.33 10.32
C ASP A 30 15.39 -22.70 9.38
N SER A 31 15.44 -22.11 8.17
CA SER A 31 16.52 -22.34 7.22
C SER A 31 17.85 -21.70 7.64
N LEU A 32 17.83 -20.69 8.52
CA LEU A 32 19.04 -20.01 9.00
C LEU A 32 19.87 -20.86 9.97
N ASP A 33 19.28 -21.87 10.60
CA ASP A 33 20.00 -22.79 11.50
C ASP A 33 21.08 -23.61 10.79
N LYS A 34 21.07 -23.61 9.45
CA LYS A 34 22.01 -24.34 8.58
C LYS A 34 23.07 -23.43 7.93
N VAL A 35 23.13 -22.16 8.34
CA VAL A 35 23.98 -21.14 7.72
C VAL A 35 24.89 -20.53 8.78
N ASP A 36 26.12 -20.13 8.40
CA ASP A 36 27.06 -19.46 9.29
C ASP A 36 26.48 -18.18 9.89
N GLU A 37 26.77 -17.88 11.17
CA GLU A 37 26.20 -16.74 11.90
C GLU A 37 26.42 -15.40 11.20
N ALA A 38 27.58 -15.20 10.55
CA ALA A 38 27.88 -13.97 9.81
C ALA A 38 26.92 -13.74 8.64
N GLU A 39 26.44 -14.79 8.00
CA GLU A 39 25.47 -14.73 6.91
C GLU A 39 24.01 -14.76 7.42
N ALA A 40 23.79 -15.46 8.54
CA ALA A 40 22.47 -15.60 9.14
C ALA A 40 21.98 -14.30 9.82
N ALA A 41 22.86 -13.54 10.47
CA ALA A 41 22.50 -12.35 11.27
C ALA A 41 21.74 -11.27 10.45
N PRO A 42 22.21 -10.83 9.28
CA PRO A 42 21.47 -9.84 8.47
C PRO A 42 20.14 -10.38 7.95
N LYS A 43 20.07 -11.68 7.60
CA LYS A 43 18.84 -12.34 7.17
C LYS A 43 17.84 -12.45 8.31
N ARG A 44 18.29 -12.84 9.52
CA ARG A 44 17.46 -12.89 10.74
C ARG A 44 16.86 -11.53 11.05
N LYS A 45 17.65 -10.45 11.01
CA LYS A 45 17.14 -9.08 11.22
C LYS A 45 16.03 -8.72 10.21
N LYS A 46 16.20 -9.08 8.94
CA LYS A 46 15.19 -8.87 7.89
C LYS A 46 13.88 -9.61 8.21
N TYR A 47 13.96 -10.88 8.61
CA TYR A 47 12.77 -11.68 8.92
C TYR A 47 12.07 -11.22 10.21
N LEU A 48 12.82 -10.77 11.21
CA LEU A 48 12.24 -10.15 12.42
C LEU A 48 11.53 -8.83 12.09
N THR A 49 12.06 -8.04 11.17
CA THR A 49 11.36 -6.83 10.68
C THR A 49 10.07 -7.20 9.96
N GLU A 50 10.08 -8.25 9.14
CA GLU A 50 8.88 -8.73 8.46
C GLU A 50 7.81 -9.24 9.44
N LEU A 51 8.22 -9.96 10.51
CA LEU A 51 7.30 -10.36 11.60
C LEU A 51 6.66 -9.15 12.26
N LYS A 52 7.44 -8.11 12.53
CA LYS A 52 6.90 -6.88 13.12
C LYS A 52 5.84 -6.22 12.22
N HIS A 53 6.07 -6.18 10.91
CA HIS A 53 5.08 -5.68 9.96
C HIS A 53 3.81 -6.55 9.94
N ILE A 54 3.96 -7.87 10.03
CA ILE A 54 2.82 -8.79 10.12
C ILE A 54 2.01 -8.54 11.41
N GLU A 55 2.68 -8.32 12.54
CA GLU A 55 2.02 -7.96 13.81
C GLU A 55 1.28 -6.62 13.72
N GLU A 56 1.86 -5.64 13.03
CA GLU A 56 1.23 -4.35 12.75
C GLU A 56 -0.02 -4.53 11.90
N ASP A 57 0.05 -5.33 10.82
CA ASP A 57 -1.09 -5.65 9.95
C ASP A 57 -2.22 -6.33 10.73
N ILE A 58 -1.90 -7.28 11.63
CA ILE A 58 -2.90 -7.95 12.50
C ILE A 58 -3.59 -6.95 13.43
N ARG A 59 -2.83 -6.05 14.06
CA ARG A 59 -3.39 -5.02 14.95
C ARG A 59 -4.36 -4.13 14.21
N GLU A 60 -4.00 -3.74 13.00
CA GLU A 60 -4.83 -2.85 12.18
C GLU A 60 -6.11 -3.54 11.71
N ILE A 61 -6.02 -4.80 11.25
CA ILE A 61 -7.21 -5.60 10.91
C ILE A 61 -8.12 -5.73 12.13
N SER A 62 -7.56 -5.98 13.32
CA SER A 62 -8.31 -6.06 14.57
C SER A 62 -8.95 -4.71 14.95
N HIS A 63 -8.25 -3.61 14.71
CA HIS A 63 -8.76 -2.26 14.98
C HIS A 63 -9.87 -1.86 13.98
N ASP A 64 -9.71 -2.23 12.71
CA ASP A 64 -10.70 -1.96 11.66
C ASP A 64 -11.99 -2.76 11.86
N LEU A 65 -11.90 -3.97 12.43
CA LEU A 65 -13.07 -4.77 12.81
C LEU A 65 -13.88 -4.15 13.97
N ASN A 66 -13.23 -3.33 14.80
CA ASN A 66 -13.84 -2.72 15.99
C ASN A 66 -14.29 -1.27 15.78
N ARG A 67 -13.87 -0.60 14.69
CA ARG A 67 -14.37 0.73 14.34
C ARG A 67 -15.64 0.62 13.53
N GLU A 68 -16.68 1.30 13.99
CA GLU A 68 -17.94 1.42 13.24
C GLU A 68 -17.66 2.02 11.86
N LYS A 69 -18.17 1.36 10.83
CA LYS A 69 -18.00 1.67 9.39
C LYS A 69 -18.24 3.13 9.00
N SER A 70 -18.96 3.90 9.81
CA SER A 70 -19.40 5.27 9.48
C SER A 70 -18.29 6.33 9.60
N GLU A 71 -17.32 6.17 10.52
CA GLU A 71 -16.29 7.18 10.72
C GLU A 71 -15.21 7.18 9.64
N LEU A 72 -14.82 5.99 9.13
CA LEU A 72 -13.84 5.88 8.05
C LEU A 72 -14.34 6.48 6.72
N ILE A 73 -15.64 6.42 6.46
CA ILE A 73 -16.23 6.92 5.20
C ILE A 73 -16.16 8.45 5.15
N ASN A 74 -16.51 9.11 6.26
CA ASN A 74 -16.57 10.57 6.32
C ASN A 74 -15.20 11.21 6.58
N ASN A 75 -14.16 10.44 6.88
CA ASN A 75 -12.90 10.98 7.38
C ASN A 75 -11.63 10.47 6.65
N PHE A 76 -11.77 9.87 5.46
CA PHE A 76 -10.61 9.31 4.72
C PHE A 76 -9.52 10.35 4.46
N ILE A 77 -9.92 11.57 4.07
CA ILE A 77 -8.99 12.68 3.85
C ILE A 77 -8.29 13.09 5.14
N ALA A 78 -9.02 13.14 6.27
CA ALA A 78 -8.41 13.48 7.56
C ALA A 78 -7.41 12.41 8.03
N ILE A 79 -7.70 11.13 7.76
CA ILE A 79 -6.77 10.04 8.06
C ILE A 79 -5.50 10.12 7.20
N LEU A 80 -5.64 10.43 5.90
CA LEU A 80 -4.50 10.68 5.03
C LEU A 80 -3.69 11.89 5.50
N ASN A 81 -4.35 13.00 5.83
CA ASN A 81 -3.68 14.20 6.31
C ASN A 81 -2.90 13.92 7.60
N LYS A 82 -3.45 13.12 8.52
CA LYS A 82 -2.71 12.71 9.71
C LYS A 82 -1.48 11.86 9.38
N LEU A 83 -1.59 10.93 8.44
CA LEU A 83 -0.43 10.16 7.96
C LEU A 83 0.63 11.09 7.37
N PHE A 84 0.23 12.12 6.62
CA PHE A 84 1.15 13.09 6.03
C PHE A 84 1.81 13.99 7.08
N GLU A 85 1.07 14.43 8.09
CA GLU A 85 1.63 15.16 9.24
C GLU A 85 2.66 14.32 10.00
N ASP A 86 2.32 13.06 10.31
CA ASP A 86 3.23 12.13 11.00
C ASP A 86 4.50 11.88 10.16
N GLN A 87 4.35 11.78 8.84
CA GLN A 87 5.45 11.67 7.88
C GLN A 87 6.35 12.91 7.94
N GLN A 88 5.80 14.09 7.80
CA GLN A 88 6.55 15.35 7.79
C GLN A 88 7.26 15.62 9.12
N ASN A 89 6.68 15.20 10.25
CA ASN A 89 7.28 15.35 11.56
C ASN A 89 8.42 14.34 11.83
N THR A 90 8.50 13.28 11.07
CA THR A 90 9.43 12.16 11.32
C THR A 90 10.62 12.16 10.37
N TYR A 91 10.47 12.72 9.16
CA TYR A 91 11.45 12.62 8.08
C TYR A 91 11.80 14.00 7.52
N ASP A 92 13.04 14.17 7.07
CA ASP A 92 13.58 15.45 6.61
C ASP A 92 13.06 15.86 5.21
N ALA A 93 12.66 14.90 4.37
CA ALA A 93 12.16 15.19 3.03
C ALA A 93 10.87 16.04 3.08
N GLU A 94 10.81 17.08 2.25
CA GLU A 94 9.60 17.88 2.09
C GLU A 94 8.50 17.05 1.45
N LEU A 95 7.31 16.97 2.09
CA LEU A 95 6.16 16.26 1.59
C LEU A 95 5.13 17.23 1.00
N ILE A 96 4.92 17.16 -0.31
CA ILE A 96 3.92 17.95 -1.04
C ILE A 96 2.73 17.06 -1.34
N THR A 97 1.54 17.45 -0.89
CA THR A 97 0.31 16.68 -1.09
C THR A 97 -0.75 17.47 -1.85
N SER A 98 -1.49 16.81 -2.74
CA SER A 98 -2.58 17.44 -3.47
C SER A 98 -3.74 16.46 -3.72
N PHE A 99 -4.96 17.03 -3.67
CA PHE A 99 -6.19 16.31 -3.92
C PHE A 99 -7.02 17.10 -4.94
N ASP A 100 -7.34 16.47 -6.07
CA ASP A 100 -8.26 17.05 -7.05
C ASP A 100 -9.65 17.19 -6.43
N SER A 101 -10.19 18.41 -6.47
CA SER A 101 -11.52 18.74 -5.95
C SER A 101 -12.67 18.02 -6.69
N ASN A 102 -12.42 17.48 -7.87
CA ASN A 102 -13.38 16.71 -8.66
C ASN A 102 -13.56 15.27 -8.18
N ILE A 103 -12.73 14.79 -7.24
CA ILE A 103 -12.85 13.44 -6.71
C ILE A 103 -14.10 13.33 -5.84
N LYS A 104 -15.05 12.50 -6.27
CA LYS A 104 -16.26 12.16 -5.50
C LYS A 104 -15.96 11.01 -4.55
N TRP A 105 -15.38 11.34 -3.39
CA TRP A 105 -14.95 10.35 -2.39
C TRP A 105 -16.09 9.48 -1.84
N GLU A 106 -17.32 9.98 -1.88
CA GLU A 106 -18.54 9.23 -1.53
C GLU A 106 -18.82 8.05 -2.47
N LEU A 107 -18.33 8.11 -3.71
CA LEU A 107 -18.44 7.03 -4.69
C LEU A 107 -17.29 6.00 -4.59
N VAL A 108 -16.22 6.33 -3.87
CA VAL A 108 -15.09 5.42 -3.65
C VAL A 108 -15.42 4.46 -2.52
N SER A 109 -15.41 3.16 -2.80
CA SER A 109 -15.74 2.16 -1.79
C SER A 109 -14.74 2.14 -0.63
N ASN A 110 -15.15 1.70 0.55
CA ASN A 110 -14.28 1.60 1.72
C ASN A 110 -13.11 0.66 1.50
N ALA A 111 -13.34 -0.45 0.78
CA ALA A 111 -12.27 -1.39 0.44
C ALA A 111 -11.18 -0.71 -0.42
N VAL A 112 -11.56 0.16 -1.35
CA VAL A 112 -10.61 0.94 -2.15
C VAL A 112 -9.89 1.97 -1.28
N LYS A 113 -10.59 2.69 -0.40
CA LYS A 113 -9.97 3.67 0.52
C LYS A 113 -8.91 3.02 1.43
N ILE A 114 -9.22 1.87 2.02
CA ILE A 114 -8.29 1.13 2.88
C ILE A 114 -7.04 0.71 2.08
N ASN A 115 -7.22 0.12 0.90
CA ASN A 115 -6.09 -0.28 0.08
C ASN A 115 -5.24 0.92 -0.38
N LEU A 116 -5.87 2.04 -0.75
CA LEU A 116 -5.15 3.27 -1.10
C LEU A 116 -4.35 3.83 0.08
N TYR A 117 -4.93 3.87 1.28
CA TYR A 117 -4.21 4.26 2.50
C TYR A 117 -2.94 3.42 2.69
N ARG A 118 -3.06 2.08 2.57
CA ARG A 118 -1.92 1.16 2.70
C ARG A 118 -0.88 1.34 1.60
N ILE A 119 -1.32 1.62 0.38
CA ILE A 119 -0.41 1.91 -0.73
C ILE A 119 0.37 3.21 -0.44
N VAL A 120 -0.30 4.26 0.03
CA VAL A 120 0.38 5.51 0.43
C VAL A 120 1.38 5.26 1.54
N GLN A 121 0.99 4.54 2.59
CA GLN A 121 1.85 4.19 3.72
C GLN A 121 3.11 3.44 3.26
N GLU A 122 2.96 2.41 2.43
CA GLU A 122 4.07 1.62 1.89
C GLU A 122 4.94 2.45 0.93
N GLY A 123 4.30 3.28 0.08
CA GLY A 123 5.01 4.18 -0.82
C GLY A 123 5.89 5.18 -0.08
N LEU A 124 5.35 5.86 0.93
CA LEU A 124 6.11 6.78 1.79
C LEU A 124 7.22 6.07 2.55
N GLN A 125 6.95 4.87 3.08
CA GLN A 125 7.97 4.07 3.75
C GLN A 125 9.12 3.68 2.80
N ASN A 126 8.83 3.37 1.54
CA ASN A 126 9.84 3.09 0.53
C ASN A 126 10.69 4.33 0.21
N CYS A 127 10.07 5.51 0.06
CA CYS A 127 10.79 6.77 -0.11
C CYS A 127 11.75 7.00 1.06
N ASN A 128 11.28 6.88 2.30
CA ASN A 128 12.10 7.09 3.50
C ASN A 128 13.26 6.12 3.63
N LYS A 129 13.03 4.83 3.30
CA LYS A 129 14.07 3.81 3.47
C LYS A 129 15.11 3.80 2.36
N TYR A 130 14.71 4.15 1.14
CA TYR A 130 15.51 3.82 -0.03
C TYR A 130 15.79 5.01 -0.96
N ALA A 131 14.93 6.03 -1.00
CA ALA A 131 15.03 7.05 -2.02
C ALA A 131 16.14 8.07 -1.75
N LYS A 132 16.39 8.45 -0.50
CA LYS A 132 17.24 9.59 -0.15
C LYS A 132 16.80 10.85 -0.90
N ALA A 133 15.51 11.08 -0.94
CA ALA A 133 14.88 12.20 -1.62
C ALA A 133 14.88 13.45 -0.76
N ASP A 134 14.94 14.60 -1.39
CA ASP A 134 14.70 15.89 -0.75
C ASP A 134 13.21 16.26 -0.82
N ILE A 135 12.51 15.81 -1.86
CA ILE A 135 11.08 16.09 -2.09
C ILE A 135 10.32 14.80 -2.38
N ILE A 136 9.18 14.64 -1.71
CA ILE A 136 8.20 13.58 -1.97
C ILE A 136 6.87 14.24 -2.32
N LYS A 137 6.23 13.83 -3.43
CA LYS A 137 4.91 14.32 -3.82
C LYS A 137 3.89 13.19 -3.79
N VAL A 138 2.72 13.46 -3.20
CA VAL A 138 1.58 12.55 -3.21
C VAL A 138 0.38 13.27 -3.79
N GLU A 139 -0.11 12.76 -4.91
CA GLU A 139 -1.19 13.40 -5.64
C GLU A 139 -2.35 12.43 -5.89
N PHE A 140 -3.58 12.90 -5.65
CA PHE A 140 -4.80 12.20 -6.01
C PHE A 140 -5.55 12.98 -7.09
N LYS A 141 -5.82 12.35 -8.24
CA LYS A 141 -6.57 12.91 -9.35
C LYS A 141 -7.76 12.04 -9.75
N SER A 142 -8.77 12.68 -10.35
CA SER A 142 -9.87 11.99 -11.01
C SER A 142 -9.66 12.04 -12.52
N GLU A 143 -9.52 10.86 -13.16
CA GLU A 143 -9.30 10.76 -14.60
C GLU A 143 -10.20 9.69 -15.22
N ASN A 144 -11.09 10.06 -16.13
CA ASN A 144 -11.91 9.10 -16.91
C ASN A 144 -12.57 8.03 -16.03
N ASN A 145 -13.27 8.44 -14.98
CA ASN A 145 -13.95 7.57 -13.99
C ASN A 145 -12.99 6.64 -13.19
N ASN A 146 -11.71 7.00 -13.17
CA ASN A 146 -10.72 6.35 -12.31
C ASN A 146 -10.17 7.36 -11.30
N LEU A 147 -9.82 6.84 -10.14
CA LEU A 147 -8.98 7.52 -9.16
C LEU A 147 -7.52 7.17 -9.47
N VAL A 148 -6.70 8.18 -9.64
CA VAL A 148 -5.26 8.05 -9.89
C VAL A 148 -4.53 8.58 -8.68
N LEU A 149 -3.73 7.73 -8.05
CA LEU A 149 -2.77 8.09 -7.01
C LEU A 149 -1.37 8.08 -7.63
N THR A 150 -0.64 9.17 -7.46
CA THR A 150 0.78 9.25 -7.83
C THR A 150 1.60 9.54 -6.58
N ILE A 151 2.67 8.77 -6.38
CA ILE A 151 3.71 9.02 -5.38
C ILE A 151 5.01 9.17 -6.14
N GLU A 152 5.63 10.34 -6.03
CA GLU A 152 6.85 10.72 -6.73
C GLU A 152 7.90 11.13 -5.72
N ASP A 153 9.13 10.66 -5.89
CA ASP A 153 10.32 11.12 -5.17
C ASP A 153 11.42 11.56 -6.16
N ASP A 154 12.21 12.53 -5.76
CA ASP A 154 13.37 13.03 -6.52
C ASP A 154 14.69 12.36 -6.11
N GLY A 155 14.62 11.19 -5.48
CA GLY A 155 15.77 10.50 -4.91
C GLY A 155 16.65 9.76 -5.90
N ILE A 156 17.41 8.80 -5.37
CA ILE A 156 18.43 8.06 -6.16
C ILE A 156 17.85 7.13 -7.21
N GLY A 157 16.56 6.83 -7.16
CA GLY A 157 15.89 5.88 -8.05
C GLY A 157 16.52 4.48 -8.05
N PHE A 158 16.00 3.60 -8.90
CA PHE A 158 16.49 2.23 -9.01
C PHE A 158 16.21 1.62 -10.39
N ASN A 159 16.88 0.49 -10.69
CA ASN A 159 16.62 -0.26 -11.91
C ASN A 159 15.41 -1.18 -11.74
N THR A 160 14.29 -0.86 -12.35
CA THR A 160 13.03 -1.60 -12.24
C THR A 160 13.11 -3.04 -12.72
N ASN A 161 14.04 -3.37 -13.65
CA ASN A 161 14.22 -4.73 -14.14
C ASN A 161 14.93 -5.66 -13.13
N LYS A 162 15.73 -5.10 -12.22
CA LYS A 162 16.48 -5.84 -11.20
C LYS A 162 15.75 -5.94 -9.86
N THR A 163 14.78 -5.07 -9.60
CA THR A 163 14.16 -4.89 -8.26
C THR A 163 12.75 -5.52 -8.16
N LYS A 164 12.37 -6.36 -9.11
CA LYS A 164 11.04 -7.02 -9.15
C LYS A 164 10.68 -7.87 -7.90
N ASN A 165 11.59 -8.08 -6.96
CA ASN A 165 11.42 -8.98 -5.82
C ASN A 165 11.30 -8.25 -4.46
N GLY A 166 11.09 -6.95 -4.42
CA GLY A 166 10.85 -6.23 -3.16
C GLY A 166 9.45 -6.53 -2.61
N ILE A 167 9.37 -7.00 -1.35
CA ILE A 167 8.08 -7.32 -0.68
C ILE A 167 7.13 -6.12 -0.73
N GLY A 168 7.63 -4.91 -0.51
CA GLY A 168 6.83 -3.68 -0.51
C GLY A 168 6.16 -3.39 -1.86
N LEU A 169 6.90 -3.49 -2.97
CA LEU A 169 6.32 -3.28 -4.31
C LEU A 169 5.31 -4.36 -4.65
N HIS A 170 5.56 -5.60 -4.25
CA HIS A 170 4.60 -6.69 -4.42
C HIS A 170 3.30 -6.44 -3.64
N ASN A 171 3.39 -5.94 -2.41
CA ASN A 171 2.22 -5.57 -1.61
C ASN A 171 1.41 -4.45 -2.28
N ILE A 172 2.08 -3.44 -2.85
CA ILE A 172 1.41 -2.37 -3.60
C ILE A 172 0.67 -2.93 -4.82
N GLU A 173 1.32 -3.80 -5.60
CA GLU A 173 0.71 -4.44 -6.77
C GLU A 173 -0.49 -5.31 -6.38
N TYR A 174 -0.36 -6.10 -5.31
CA TYR A 174 -1.45 -6.92 -4.79
C TYR A 174 -2.65 -6.07 -4.38
N ARG A 175 -2.43 -5.01 -3.60
CA ARG A 175 -3.51 -4.11 -3.12
C ARG A 175 -4.20 -3.38 -4.27
N ALA A 176 -3.46 -2.96 -5.28
CA ALA A 176 -4.05 -2.33 -6.46
C ALA A 176 -4.93 -3.33 -7.24
N LYS A 177 -4.49 -4.58 -7.40
CA LYS A 177 -5.29 -5.66 -8.04
C LYS A 177 -6.59 -5.95 -7.28
N GLU A 178 -6.55 -5.97 -5.93
CA GLU A 178 -7.75 -6.12 -5.10
C GLU A 178 -8.80 -5.02 -5.39
N CYS A 179 -8.33 -3.83 -5.78
CA CYS A 179 -9.18 -2.72 -6.22
C CYS A 179 -9.53 -2.76 -7.72
N LYS A 180 -9.23 -3.85 -8.44
CA LYS A 180 -9.33 -3.94 -9.91
C LYS A 180 -8.53 -2.83 -10.63
N GLY A 181 -7.47 -2.37 -10.00
CA GLY A 181 -6.61 -1.31 -10.49
C GLY A 181 -5.32 -1.83 -11.13
N THR A 182 -4.53 -0.88 -11.58
CA THR A 182 -3.21 -1.10 -12.20
C THR A 182 -2.14 -0.30 -11.48
N VAL A 183 -0.90 -0.79 -11.54
CA VAL A 183 0.29 -0.11 -11.02
C VAL A 183 1.28 0.10 -12.15
N THR A 184 1.86 1.28 -12.19
CA THR A 184 2.98 1.62 -13.07
C THR A 184 4.10 2.21 -12.22
N ILE A 185 5.31 1.70 -12.39
CA ILE A 185 6.51 2.20 -11.71
C ILE A 185 7.49 2.67 -12.77
N LYS A 186 7.88 3.95 -12.68
CA LYS A 186 8.95 4.54 -13.47
C LYS A 186 10.06 4.94 -12.52
N SER A 187 11.24 4.38 -12.72
CA SER A 187 12.42 4.74 -11.94
C SER A 187 13.68 4.43 -12.74
N ALA A 188 14.65 5.30 -12.65
CA ALA A 188 16.00 5.10 -13.15
C ALA A 188 17.01 5.64 -12.15
N LYS A 189 18.25 5.14 -12.20
CA LYS A 189 19.29 5.53 -11.26
C LYS A 189 19.62 7.02 -11.41
N GLY A 190 19.41 7.79 -10.35
CA GLY A 190 19.60 9.25 -10.30
C GLY A 190 18.41 10.08 -10.79
N GLU A 191 17.26 9.44 -11.11
CA GLU A 191 16.07 10.12 -11.64
C GLU A 191 14.86 10.02 -10.70
N GLY A 192 15.05 9.53 -9.47
CA GLY A 192 13.96 9.31 -8.52
C GLY A 192 13.02 8.17 -8.93
N THR A 193 11.82 8.18 -8.35
CA THR A 193 10.78 7.17 -8.62
C THR A 193 9.42 7.82 -8.77
N ILE A 194 8.64 7.35 -9.75
CA ILE A 194 7.22 7.68 -9.92
C ILE A 194 6.43 6.38 -9.84
N LEU A 195 5.62 6.26 -8.80
CA LEU A 195 4.66 5.19 -8.60
C LEU A 195 3.26 5.70 -8.90
N THR A 196 2.60 5.13 -9.89
CA THR A 196 1.23 5.51 -10.29
C THR A 196 0.29 4.33 -10.12
N ILE A 197 -0.78 4.52 -9.37
CA ILE A 197 -1.85 3.57 -9.15
C ILE A 197 -3.13 4.13 -9.74
N LYS A 198 -3.81 3.35 -10.58
CA LYS A 198 -5.07 3.72 -11.19
C LYS A 198 -6.14 2.71 -10.81
N VAL A 199 -7.20 3.16 -10.13
CA VAL A 199 -8.31 2.31 -9.67
C VAL A 199 -9.65 2.87 -10.17
N PRO A 200 -10.61 2.03 -10.60
CA PRO A 200 -11.92 2.48 -11.01
C PRO A 200 -12.71 3.00 -9.79
N ILE A 201 -13.32 4.18 -9.91
CA ILE A 201 -14.16 4.75 -8.85
C ILE A 201 -15.43 3.92 -8.67
N ASN A 202 -15.99 3.40 -9.76
CA ASN A 202 -17.22 2.61 -9.74
C ASN A 202 -17.04 1.34 -10.60
N PRO A 203 -16.57 0.21 -10.03
CA PRO A 203 -16.26 -1.00 -10.79
C PRO A 203 -17.49 -1.69 -11.42
N ASN A 204 -18.72 -1.26 -11.09
CA ASN A 204 -19.95 -1.83 -11.62
C ASN A 204 -20.48 -1.12 -12.86
N ASN A 205 -19.90 0.02 -13.28
CA ASN A 205 -20.33 0.76 -14.48
C ASN A 205 -19.65 0.30 -15.79
N ASN A 206 -18.85 -0.77 -15.76
CA ASN A 206 -18.26 -1.38 -16.97
C ASN A 206 -19.11 -2.52 -17.53
N LEU A 207 -20.44 -2.47 -17.40
CA LEU A 207 -21.30 -3.27 -18.25
C LEU A 207 -21.33 -2.61 -19.64
N PRO A 208 -21.02 -3.33 -20.72
CA PRO A 208 -21.19 -2.77 -22.05
C PRO A 208 -22.65 -2.35 -22.20
N ASN A 209 -22.89 -1.14 -22.67
CA ASN A 209 -24.19 -0.73 -23.16
C ASN A 209 -24.60 -1.74 -24.24
N ASN A 210 -25.49 -2.67 -23.90
CA ASN A 210 -26.24 -3.38 -24.90
C ASN A 210 -27.30 -2.39 -25.43
N ASP A 211 -26.90 -1.64 -26.42
CA ASP A 211 -27.87 -0.97 -27.30
C ASP A 211 -28.63 -2.07 -28.04
N ILE A 212 -29.93 -2.18 -27.69
CA ILE A 212 -30.95 -2.86 -28.47
C ILE A 212 -31.56 -1.86 -29.43
#